data_a7bee703bdeb3b9977396f215c8cc08a
#
_entry.id   a7bee703bdeb3b9977396f215c8cc08a
#
_cell.length_a   1.000
_cell.length_b   1.000
_cell.length_c   1.000
_cell.angle_alpha   90.00
_cell.angle_beta   90.00
_cell.angle_gamma   90.00
#
_symmetry.space_group_name_H-M   'P 1'
#
loop_
_entity.id
_entity.type
_entity.pdbx_description
1 polymer ?
#
loop_
_entity_poly.entity_id
_entity_poly.type
_entity_poly.pdbx_seq_one_letter_code
_entity_poly.pdbx_strand_id
1 'polypeptide(L)'
;MMARWFIGFLCGVGLHAAEPVQYIVFNRAPGQGMYQGEPESLGRKVFDEVLAQFPNAADKRVQTAVSHIFSVFRTPPETTVKALRVFLDAAEQTSTPVVVQIDTEHWWDARPDLWNWWDAAKPGYNPANRENVEWTGWSSDLAIKIAWRDWGKQVRVLPQPNLSSPRYVEACKAELRRLVPIVLEWHGKLPAEKKHLLIGIKLGHETSIGGSAYHYEGGNELLAKPAVDDPVRPFDAENVLSRGRAQIGFAAVKTSGIRSSGSIIETDLRDVCQHYLATLCREAAQLGVPREKLFAHGVGWKDGELLYDAPVNPHACPAWSFYKHAADLRQDTGVQRNLARSDAPQWAACEYWLSSGDAMAWRDALRKTLSDPRCRYVCIFNWESMAAFPGIAEGIHTFIESKP
;
A
#
# COMPACT_ATOMS: atom_id res chain seq x y z
N MET A 1 -64.86 -27.34 31.26
CA MET A 1 -63.99 -26.13 31.06
C MET A 1 -62.91 -26.53 30.14
N MET A 2 -62.97 -26.15 28.84
CA MET A 2 -61.92 -26.39 27.83
C MET A 2 -61.05 -25.16 27.71
N ALA A 3 -59.77 -25.30 28.03
CA ALA A 3 -58.80 -24.24 27.83
C ALA A 3 -58.27 -24.31 26.39
N ARG A 4 -58.48 -23.27 25.60
CA ARG A 4 -57.93 -23.09 24.25
C ARG A 4 -56.56 -22.41 24.39
N TRP A 5 -55.52 -23.11 23.91
CA TRP A 5 -54.17 -22.54 23.73
C TRP A 5 -54.11 -21.81 22.40
N PHE A 6 -53.83 -20.50 22.42
CA PHE A 6 -53.45 -19.71 21.24
C PHE A 6 -51.94 -19.84 21.03
N ILE A 7 -51.52 -20.49 19.95
CA ILE A 7 -50.13 -20.46 19.48
C ILE A 7 -50.00 -19.25 18.57
N GLY A 8 -49.37 -18.22 19.09
CA GLY A 8 -48.97 -17.04 18.28
C GLY A 8 -47.76 -17.37 17.41
N PHE A 9 -47.97 -17.40 16.10
CA PHE A 9 -46.88 -17.43 15.12
C PHE A 9 -46.20 -16.03 15.11
N LEU A 10 -44.98 -15.92 15.69
CA LEU A 10 -44.08 -14.79 15.48
C LEU A 10 -43.44 -14.99 14.11
N CYS A 11 -43.96 -14.28 13.09
CA CYS A 11 -43.21 -14.07 11.85
C CYS A 11 -41.99 -13.22 12.17
N GLY A 12 -40.83 -13.84 12.36
CA GLY A 12 -39.56 -13.18 12.38
C GLY A 12 -39.26 -12.59 11.00
N VAL A 13 -39.49 -11.27 10.85
CA VAL A 13 -38.95 -10.52 9.72
C VAL A 13 -37.45 -10.50 9.90
N GLY A 14 -36.75 -11.40 9.21
CA GLY A 14 -35.29 -11.35 9.13
C GLY A 14 -34.89 -10.03 8.49
N LEU A 15 -34.39 -9.10 9.30
CA LEU A 15 -33.67 -7.97 8.80
C LEU A 15 -32.44 -8.51 8.05
N HIS A 16 -32.55 -8.65 6.73
CA HIS A 16 -31.38 -8.82 5.88
C HIS A 16 -30.56 -7.54 6.05
N ALA A 17 -29.48 -7.62 6.81
CA ALA A 17 -28.50 -6.57 6.83
C ALA A 17 -28.09 -6.30 5.38
N ALA A 18 -28.22 -5.05 4.92
CA ALA A 18 -27.81 -4.68 3.58
C ALA A 18 -26.34 -5.07 3.40
N GLU A 19 -26.03 -5.73 2.29
CA GLU A 19 -24.66 -6.13 2.01
C GLU A 19 -23.76 -4.86 1.95
N PRO A 20 -22.56 -4.94 2.52
CA PRO A 20 -21.69 -3.78 2.61
C PRO A 20 -21.29 -3.28 1.21
N VAL A 21 -21.29 -1.97 1.02
CA VAL A 21 -20.82 -1.33 -0.21
C VAL A 21 -19.35 -1.70 -0.43
N GLN A 22 -19.03 -2.11 -1.66
CA GLN A 22 -17.66 -2.40 -2.12
C GLN A 22 -17.20 -1.29 -3.08
N TYR A 23 -15.88 -1.15 -3.28
CA TYR A 23 -15.36 -0.06 -4.10
C TYR A 23 -14.38 -0.56 -5.16
N ILE A 24 -14.46 0.04 -6.36
CA ILE A 24 -13.34 0.08 -7.30
C ILE A 24 -12.65 1.43 -7.12
N VAL A 25 -11.43 1.38 -6.64
CA VAL A 25 -10.62 2.56 -6.34
C VAL A 25 -9.62 2.77 -7.47
N PHE A 26 -9.55 3.98 -7.99
CA PHE A 26 -8.60 4.36 -9.02
C PHE A 26 -7.42 5.10 -8.37
N ASN A 27 -6.23 4.48 -8.36
CA ASN A 27 -5.04 5.14 -7.86
C ASN A 27 -4.54 6.16 -8.90
N ARG A 28 -4.51 7.42 -8.51
CA ARG A 28 -4.16 8.55 -9.37
C ARG A 28 -2.77 9.09 -9.04
N ALA A 29 -1.98 9.32 -10.07
CA ALA A 29 -0.65 9.92 -9.98
C ALA A 29 -0.44 10.94 -11.13
N PRO A 30 -1.26 12.01 -11.19
CA PRO A 30 -1.32 12.92 -12.33
C PRO A 30 0.01 13.65 -12.52
N GLY A 31 0.73 13.29 -13.60
CA GLY A 31 1.97 13.94 -14.02
C GLY A 31 3.06 14.04 -12.97
N GLN A 32 2.95 13.34 -11.84
CA GLN A 32 3.81 13.46 -10.66
C GLN A 32 3.87 14.89 -10.08
N GLY A 33 2.89 15.76 -10.38
CA GLY A 33 2.90 17.17 -10.02
C GLY A 33 3.10 17.42 -8.52
N MET A 34 2.46 16.63 -7.65
CA MET A 34 2.68 16.72 -6.20
C MET A 34 4.18 16.60 -5.85
N TYR A 35 4.90 15.67 -6.47
CA TYR A 35 6.31 15.42 -6.20
C TYR A 35 7.24 16.47 -6.84
N GLN A 36 6.69 17.32 -7.69
CA GLN A 36 7.34 18.49 -8.29
C GLN A 36 6.98 19.80 -7.56
N GLY A 37 6.28 19.70 -6.43
CA GLY A 37 5.88 20.83 -5.61
C GLY A 37 4.54 21.45 -6.00
N GLU A 38 3.70 20.73 -6.75
CA GLU A 38 2.38 21.15 -7.22
C GLU A 38 1.25 20.39 -6.49
N PRO A 39 1.00 20.67 -5.21
CA PRO A 39 -0.03 19.96 -4.43
C PRO A 39 -1.44 20.09 -5.03
N GLU A 40 -1.73 21.17 -5.75
CA GLU A 40 -2.99 21.41 -6.45
C GLU A 40 -3.27 20.41 -7.58
N SER A 41 -2.25 19.68 -8.05
CA SER A 41 -2.41 18.62 -9.05
C SER A 41 -3.33 17.49 -8.58
N LEU A 42 -3.56 17.35 -7.26
CA LEU A 42 -4.49 16.38 -6.67
C LEU A 42 -5.92 16.93 -6.47
N GLY A 43 -6.22 18.11 -7.01
CA GLY A 43 -7.52 18.76 -6.90
C GLY A 43 -8.62 18.09 -7.72
N ARG A 44 -9.74 18.76 -7.82
CA ARG A 44 -11.01 18.28 -8.40
C ARG A 44 -10.87 17.58 -9.76
N LYS A 45 -9.98 18.05 -10.64
CA LYS A 45 -9.77 17.47 -11.97
C LYS A 45 -9.47 15.95 -11.92
N VAL A 46 -8.69 15.52 -10.92
CA VAL A 46 -8.33 14.10 -10.72
C VAL A 46 -9.56 13.22 -10.51
N PHE A 47 -10.54 13.76 -9.81
CA PHE A 47 -11.81 13.08 -9.51
C PHE A 47 -12.76 13.15 -10.70
N ASP A 48 -12.94 14.32 -11.30
CA ASP A 48 -13.84 14.53 -12.44
C ASP A 48 -13.46 13.61 -13.63
N GLU A 49 -12.16 13.40 -13.89
CA GLU A 49 -11.67 12.50 -14.94
C GLU A 49 -12.07 11.02 -14.70
N VAL A 50 -12.07 10.56 -13.45
CA VAL A 50 -12.53 9.21 -13.10
C VAL A 50 -14.05 9.12 -13.17
N LEU A 51 -14.75 10.10 -12.62
CA LEU A 51 -16.22 10.10 -12.58
C LEU A 51 -16.85 10.28 -13.97
N ALA A 52 -16.17 10.96 -14.89
CA ALA A 52 -16.61 11.05 -16.28
C ALA A 52 -16.61 9.69 -16.99
N GLN A 53 -15.71 8.78 -16.58
CA GLN A 53 -15.66 7.42 -17.10
C GLN A 53 -16.53 6.46 -16.27
N PHE A 54 -16.51 6.57 -14.95
CA PHE A 54 -17.15 5.63 -14.02
C PHE A 54 -18.03 6.39 -13.02
N PRO A 55 -19.21 6.87 -13.43
CA PRO A 55 -20.08 7.63 -12.54
C PRO A 55 -20.66 6.78 -11.42
N ASN A 56 -20.74 7.35 -10.22
CA ASN A 56 -21.41 6.72 -9.09
C ASN A 56 -22.93 6.76 -9.25
N ALA A 57 -23.59 5.71 -8.81
CA ALA A 57 -25.04 5.65 -8.64
C ALA A 57 -25.37 5.16 -7.23
N ALA A 58 -26.28 5.86 -6.55
CA ALA A 58 -26.57 5.63 -5.14
C ALA A 58 -27.14 4.23 -4.82
N ASP A 59 -27.77 3.59 -5.82
CA ASP A 59 -28.39 2.27 -5.74
C ASP A 59 -27.41 1.12 -6.02
N LYS A 60 -26.18 1.42 -6.46
CA LYS A 60 -25.20 0.39 -6.80
C LYS A 60 -24.40 -0.07 -5.57
N ARG A 61 -24.27 -1.38 -5.43
CA ARG A 61 -23.46 -2.04 -4.40
C ARG A 61 -21.97 -1.77 -4.58
N VAL A 62 -21.49 -1.65 -5.81
CA VAL A 62 -20.09 -1.33 -6.13
C VAL A 62 -20.00 0.10 -6.60
N GLN A 63 -19.18 0.89 -5.91
CA GLN A 63 -19.03 2.30 -6.19
C GLN A 63 -17.60 2.64 -6.61
N THR A 64 -17.49 3.70 -7.40
CA THR A 64 -16.22 4.29 -7.81
C THR A 64 -15.62 5.13 -6.69
N ALA A 65 -14.31 4.99 -6.51
CA ALA A 65 -13.55 5.75 -5.54
C ALA A 65 -12.19 6.16 -6.11
N VAL A 66 -11.53 7.10 -5.45
CA VAL A 66 -10.21 7.60 -5.85
C VAL A 66 -9.21 7.41 -4.73
N SER A 67 -7.97 7.16 -5.07
CA SER A 67 -6.85 7.16 -4.13
C SER A 67 -5.62 7.86 -4.70
N HIS A 68 -4.72 8.25 -3.80
CA HIS A 68 -3.37 8.68 -4.12
C HIS A 68 -2.40 8.11 -3.09
N ILE A 69 -1.18 7.76 -3.55
CA ILE A 69 -0.09 7.31 -2.68
C ILE A 69 0.71 8.53 -2.25
N PHE A 70 0.60 8.91 -0.99
CA PHE A 70 1.40 9.96 -0.38
C PHE A 70 2.73 9.36 0.10
N SER A 71 3.78 9.43 -0.71
CA SER A 71 5.15 9.05 -0.33
C SER A 71 5.74 10.18 0.51
N VAL A 72 5.54 10.08 1.82
CA VAL A 72 5.70 11.20 2.77
C VAL A 72 7.13 11.71 2.96
N PHE A 73 8.11 10.90 2.60
CA PHE A 73 9.52 11.29 2.68
C PHE A 73 10.11 11.73 1.34
N ARG A 74 9.30 11.77 0.28
CA ARG A 74 9.73 12.18 -1.06
C ARG A 74 9.71 13.70 -1.24
N THR A 75 8.85 14.39 -0.51
CA THR A 75 8.66 15.84 -0.57
C THR A 75 8.77 16.46 0.82
N PRO A 76 8.99 17.78 0.92
CA PRO A 76 8.87 18.48 2.19
C PRO A 76 7.51 18.23 2.84
N PRO A 77 7.44 18.12 4.18
CA PRO A 77 6.22 17.78 4.90
C PRO A 77 5.03 18.71 4.64
N GLU A 78 5.30 20.01 4.47
CA GLU A 78 4.28 21.02 4.17
C GLU A 78 3.62 20.80 2.80
N THR A 79 4.37 20.33 1.81
CA THR A 79 3.85 19.96 0.48
C THR A 79 2.89 18.78 0.61
N THR A 80 3.26 17.74 1.36
CA THR A 80 2.39 16.59 1.59
C THR A 80 1.12 16.97 2.34
N VAL A 81 1.21 17.79 3.38
CA VAL A 81 0.04 18.29 4.13
C VAL A 81 -0.90 19.07 3.23
N LYS A 82 -0.37 19.99 2.41
CA LYS A 82 -1.18 20.77 1.46
C LYS A 82 -1.86 19.88 0.43
N ALA A 83 -1.11 18.94 -0.15
CA ALA A 83 -1.64 17.99 -1.12
C ALA A 83 -2.75 17.10 -0.55
N LEU A 84 -2.59 16.63 0.69
CA LEU A 84 -3.61 15.85 1.38
C LEU A 84 -4.90 16.66 1.59
N ARG A 85 -4.80 17.93 2.02
CA ARG A 85 -5.98 18.80 2.18
C ARG A 85 -6.68 19.03 0.85
N VAL A 86 -5.94 19.37 -0.21
CA VAL A 86 -6.49 19.55 -1.57
C VAL A 86 -7.22 18.28 -2.04
N PHE A 87 -6.65 17.11 -1.79
CA PHE A 87 -7.25 15.82 -2.16
C PHE A 87 -8.55 15.55 -1.39
N LEU A 88 -8.57 15.79 -0.08
CA LEU A 88 -9.76 15.59 0.76
C LEU A 88 -10.87 16.60 0.43
N ASP A 89 -10.52 17.86 0.19
CA ASP A 89 -11.48 18.90 -0.22
C ASP A 89 -12.12 18.55 -1.58
N ALA A 90 -11.32 18.05 -2.52
CA ALA A 90 -11.83 17.59 -3.81
C ALA A 90 -12.77 16.38 -3.68
N ALA A 91 -12.44 15.43 -2.79
CA ALA A 91 -13.31 14.28 -2.48
C ALA A 91 -14.68 14.73 -1.96
N GLU A 92 -14.70 15.72 -1.05
CA GLU A 92 -15.95 16.27 -0.51
C GLU A 92 -16.76 17.02 -1.57
N GLN A 93 -16.09 17.86 -2.38
CA GLN A 93 -16.74 18.65 -3.46
C GLN A 93 -17.36 17.76 -4.53
N THR A 94 -16.73 16.65 -4.87
CA THR A 94 -17.22 15.70 -5.87
C THR A 94 -18.09 14.58 -5.28
N SER A 95 -18.23 14.55 -3.95
CA SER A 95 -18.89 13.45 -3.21
C SER A 95 -18.33 12.07 -3.58
N THR A 96 -17.02 11.96 -3.78
CA THR A 96 -16.34 10.74 -4.20
C THR A 96 -15.62 10.10 -3.02
N PRO A 97 -15.88 8.81 -2.74
CA PRO A 97 -15.15 8.07 -1.70
C PRO A 97 -13.64 7.97 -1.97
N VAL A 98 -12.84 7.97 -0.91
CA VAL A 98 -11.38 7.92 -1.03
C VAL A 98 -10.73 6.91 -0.12
N VAL A 99 -9.58 6.38 -0.59
CA VAL A 99 -8.56 5.72 0.23
C VAL A 99 -7.34 6.63 0.29
N VAL A 100 -6.93 7.02 1.50
CA VAL A 100 -5.68 7.75 1.73
C VAL A 100 -4.56 6.74 1.90
N GLN A 101 -3.62 6.69 0.96
CA GLN A 101 -2.49 5.75 1.02
C GLN A 101 -1.25 6.48 1.50
N ILE A 102 -0.65 6.03 2.60
CA ILE A 102 0.57 6.61 3.19
C ILE A 102 1.72 5.64 3.00
N ASP A 103 2.68 6.03 2.16
CA ASP A 103 3.92 5.32 1.88
C ASP A 103 5.09 5.99 2.62
N THR A 104 5.76 5.21 3.44
CA THR A 104 6.95 5.61 4.19
C THR A 104 8.22 4.88 3.74
N GLU A 105 8.17 4.00 2.72
CA GLU A 105 9.22 3.00 2.48
C GLU A 105 10.04 3.22 1.21
N HIS A 106 9.41 3.67 0.12
CA HIS A 106 10.05 3.62 -1.20
C HIS A 106 10.86 4.87 -1.53
N TRP A 107 10.41 6.03 -1.08
CA TRP A 107 10.97 7.32 -1.46
C TRP A 107 11.24 8.14 -0.21
N TRP A 108 12.49 8.44 0.05
CA TRP A 108 12.89 9.25 1.20
C TRP A 108 13.95 10.31 0.87
N ASP A 109 13.87 10.80 -0.36
CA ASP A 109 14.76 11.82 -0.91
C ASP A 109 14.81 13.09 -0.06
N ALA A 110 13.68 13.49 0.52
CA ALA A 110 13.57 14.67 1.39
C ALA A 110 14.10 14.44 2.82
N ARG A 111 14.59 13.24 3.14
CA ARG A 111 15.11 12.90 4.47
C ARG A 111 16.56 12.44 4.45
N PRO A 112 17.51 13.25 3.87
CA PRO A 112 18.93 12.90 3.86
C PRO A 112 19.52 12.75 5.27
N ASP A 113 18.92 13.37 6.28
CA ASP A 113 19.24 13.19 7.70
C ASP A 113 19.06 11.74 8.19
N LEU A 114 18.30 10.90 7.47
CA LEU A 114 18.11 9.50 7.82
C LEU A 114 19.01 8.55 7.03
N TRP A 115 19.31 8.84 5.76
CA TRP A 115 20.02 7.90 4.90
C TRP A 115 21.44 8.30 4.53
N ASN A 116 21.79 9.60 4.55
CA ASN A 116 23.11 10.05 4.08
C ASN A 116 24.20 9.76 5.11
N TRP A 117 24.80 8.60 4.99
CA TRP A 117 25.90 8.18 5.85
C TRP A 117 27.27 8.24 5.17
N TRP A 118 27.37 8.52 3.85
CA TRP A 118 28.59 8.38 3.07
C TRP A 118 29.06 9.67 2.36
N ASP A 119 28.18 10.62 2.09
CA ASP A 119 28.51 11.81 1.30
C ASP A 119 28.50 13.07 2.17
N ALA A 120 29.71 13.42 2.67
CA ALA A 120 29.88 14.58 3.54
C ALA A 120 29.64 15.93 2.83
N ALA A 121 29.59 15.95 1.50
CA ALA A 121 29.30 17.16 0.74
C ALA A 121 27.80 17.44 0.60
N LYS A 122 26.95 16.47 0.94
CA LYS A 122 25.49 16.60 0.84
C LYS A 122 24.82 16.86 2.19
N PRO A 123 23.65 17.50 2.20
CA PRO A 123 22.87 17.72 3.42
C PRO A 123 22.61 16.41 4.20
N GLY A 124 22.42 16.54 5.51
CA GLY A 124 22.03 15.43 6.37
C GLY A 124 23.13 14.40 6.65
N TYR A 125 24.36 14.62 6.17
CA TYR A 125 25.45 13.69 6.40
C TYR A 125 25.68 13.41 7.89
N ASN A 126 25.60 12.13 8.21
CA ASN A 126 25.98 11.59 9.51
C ASN A 126 26.38 10.11 9.33
N PRO A 127 27.62 9.72 9.66
CA PRO A 127 28.04 8.30 9.57
C PRO A 127 27.14 7.33 10.32
N ALA A 128 26.46 7.76 11.39
CA ALA A 128 25.52 6.94 12.14
C ALA A 128 24.24 6.60 11.35
N ASN A 129 23.95 7.28 10.24
CA ASN A 129 22.81 6.96 9.39
C ASN A 129 22.94 5.58 8.74
N ARG A 130 24.11 4.94 8.76
CA ARG A 130 24.29 3.55 8.33
C ARG A 130 23.38 2.55 9.11
N GLU A 131 22.98 2.92 10.30
CA GLU A 131 22.05 2.10 11.11
C GLU A 131 20.58 2.20 10.62
N ASN A 132 20.26 3.19 9.80
CA ASN A 132 18.92 3.42 9.27
C ASN A 132 18.71 2.80 7.88
N VAL A 133 19.74 2.26 7.26
CA VAL A 133 19.69 1.60 5.95
C VAL A 133 19.99 0.11 6.08
N GLU A 134 19.64 -0.66 5.08
CA GLU A 134 19.93 -2.08 5.06
C GLU A 134 21.42 -2.37 4.82
N TRP A 135 21.81 -3.58 5.23
CA TRP A 135 23.17 -4.10 5.08
C TRP A 135 23.17 -5.39 4.28
N THR A 136 24.31 -5.73 3.71
CA THR A 136 24.57 -7.00 3.00
C THR A 136 25.24 -8.06 3.87
N GLY A 137 25.35 -7.83 5.17
CA GLY A 137 25.88 -8.74 6.17
C GLY A 137 25.66 -8.20 7.58
N TRP A 138 26.21 -8.86 8.60
CA TRP A 138 25.94 -8.61 10.03
C TRP A 138 26.68 -7.40 10.64
N SER A 139 27.27 -6.53 9.82
CA SER A 139 27.99 -5.32 10.27
C SER A 139 27.48 -4.10 9.53
N SER A 140 27.37 -2.97 10.23
CA SER A 140 27.06 -1.68 9.64
C SER A 140 28.12 -1.15 8.65
N ASP A 141 29.30 -1.76 8.64
CA ASP A 141 30.32 -1.48 7.62
C ASP A 141 29.87 -1.97 6.22
N LEU A 142 28.92 -2.88 6.17
CA LEU A 142 28.30 -3.41 4.96
C LEU A 142 26.98 -2.67 4.60
N ALA A 143 26.79 -1.45 5.13
CA ALA A 143 25.64 -0.63 4.82
C ALA A 143 25.59 -0.26 3.33
N ILE A 144 24.41 -0.39 2.72
CA ILE A 144 24.24 -0.07 1.31
C ILE A 144 24.15 1.44 1.08
N LYS A 145 24.58 1.90 -0.10
CA LYS A 145 24.53 3.32 -0.52
C LYS A 145 23.45 3.56 -1.56
N ILE A 146 23.14 2.54 -2.37
CA ILE A 146 22.09 2.56 -3.38
C ILE A 146 21.38 1.21 -3.38
N ALA A 147 20.16 1.19 -3.91
CA ALA A 147 19.46 -0.04 -4.22
C ALA A 147 18.84 0.06 -5.62
N TRP A 148 18.46 -1.07 -6.16
CA TRP A 148 17.70 -1.18 -7.39
C TRP A 148 16.34 -1.79 -7.09
N ARG A 149 15.29 -1.23 -7.66
CA ARG A 149 13.92 -1.76 -7.60
C ARG A 149 13.54 -2.39 -8.93
N ASP A 150 12.80 -3.49 -8.82
CA ASP A 150 12.19 -4.17 -9.95
C ASP A 150 10.71 -3.78 -10.05
N TRP A 151 10.40 -2.88 -10.99
CA TRP A 151 9.03 -2.52 -11.33
C TRP A 151 8.75 -2.81 -12.81
N GLY A 152 9.06 -4.05 -13.27
CA GLY A 152 9.06 -4.43 -14.69
C GLY A 152 10.30 -3.94 -15.43
N LYS A 153 11.11 -3.13 -14.78
CA LYS A 153 12.42 -2.61 -15.20
C LYS A 153 13.22 -2.25 -13.95
N GLN A 154 14.53 -2.29 -14.04
CA GLN A 154 15.39 -1.93 -12.92
C GLN A 154 15.51 -0.42 -12.78
N VAL A 155 15.09 0.12 -11.65
CA VAL A 155 15.19 1.54 -11.34
C VAL A 155 16.12 1.73 -10.14
N ARG A 156 17.15 2.54 -10.31
CA ARG A 156 18.05 2.92 -9.22
C ARG A 156 17.33 3.82 -8.22
N VAL A 157 17.41 3.46 -6.96
CA VAL A 157 16.79 4.21 -5.85
C VAL A 157 17.78 4.43 -4.72
N LEU A 158 17.40 5.22 -3.73
CA LEU A 158 18.11 5.35 -2.46
C LEU A 158 18.16 3.99 -1.73
N PRO A 159 19.06 3.83 -0.75
CA PRO A 159 19.16 2.59 0.00
C PRO A 159 17.81 2.14 0.54
N GLN A 160 17.59 0.84 0.61
CA GLN A 160 16.45 0.28 1.34
C GLN A 160 16.56 0.70 2.82
N PRO A 161 15.50 1.24 3.43
CA PRO A 161 15.52 1.55 4.85
C PRO A 161 15.57 0.29 5.72
N ASN A 162 16.26 0.37 6.85
CA ASN A 162 16.16 -0.59 7.93
C ASN A 162 14.80 -0.43 8.63
N LEU A 163 13.84 -1.29 8.33
CA LEU A 163 12.48 -1.22 8.85
C LEU A 163 12.38 -1.43 10.38
N SER A 164 13.48 -1.83 11.02
CA SER A 164 13.56 -1.98 12.49
C SER A 164 14.36 -0.84 13.15
N SER A 165 14.95 0.08 12.37
CA SER A 165 15.69 1.20 12.95
C SER A 165 14.78 2.08 13.81
N PRO A 166 15.08 2.29 15.10
CA PRO A 166 14.26 3.14 15.98
C PRO A 166 14.09 4.56 15.43
N ARG A 167 15.15 5.12 14.82
CA ARG A 167 15.14 6.48 14.27
C ARG A 167 14.27 6.57 13.01
N TYR A 168 14.36 5.58 12.13
CA TYR A 168 13.53 5.51 10.93
C TYR A 168 12.05 5.28 11.28
N VAL A 169 11.75 4.33 12.14
CA VAL A 169 10.39 4.02 12.59
C VAL A 169 9.76 5.23 13.30
N GLU A 170 10.52 5.95 14.14
CA GLU A 170 10.00 7.15 14.79
C GLU A 170 9.72 8.28 13.79
N ALA A 171 10.53 8.42 12.74
CA ALA A 171 10.26 9.35 11.66
C ALA A 171 8.96 8.99 10.90
N CYS A 172 8.72 7.69 10.62
CA CYS A 172 7.46 7.23 10.03
C CYS A 172 6.26 7.57 10.92
N LYS A 173 6.36 7.29 12.23
CA LYS A 173 5.31 7.61 13.21
C LYS A 173 5.05 9.12 13.31
N ALA A 174 6.09 9.94 13.22
CA ALA A 174 5.95 11.40 13.21
C ALA A 174 5.11 11.88 12.01
N GLU A 175 5.28 11.28 10.83
CA GLU A 175 4.43 11.59 9.68
C GLU A 175 2.96 11.12 9.89
N LEU A 176 2.75 9.95 10.50
CA LEU A 176 1.39 9.52 10.85
C LEU A 176 0.72 10.49 11.82
N ARG A 177 1.44 10.96 12.85
CA ARG A 177 0.92 11.98 13.82
C ARG A 177 0.61 13.31 13.14
N ARG A 178 1.24 13.61 12.01
CA ARG A 178 0.98 14.83 11.23
C ARG A 178 -0.22 14.66 10.29
N LEU A 179 -0.34 13.54 9.59
CA LEU A 179 -1.31 13.35 8.51
C LEU A 179 -2.63 12.73 8.97
N VAL A 180 -2.60 11.76 9.87
CA VAL A 180 -3.80 11.05 10.33
C VAL A 180 -4.81 11.99 10.98
N PRO A 181 -4.41 12.93 11.85
CA PRO A 181 -5.36 13.90 12.44
C PRO A 181 -6.07 14.74 11.37
N ILE A 182 -5.41 15.10 10.26
CA ILE A 182 -6.03 15.86 9.16
C ILE A 182 -7.17 15.05 8.53
N VAL A 183 -6.95 13.77 8.27
CA VAL A 183 -7.98 12.88 7.70
C VAL A 183 -9.14 12.70 8.67
N LEU A 184 -8.85 12.49 9.96
CA LEU A 184 -9.87 12.29 10.98
C LEU A 184 -10.68 13.57 11.23
N GLU A 185 -10.04 14.73 11.27
CA GLU A 185 -10.70 16.03 11.39
C GLU A 185 -11.64 16.30 10.22
N TRP A 186 -11.14 16.10 8.98
CA TRP A 186 -11.96 16.21 7.78
C TRP A 186 -13.16 15.27 7.85
N HIS A 187 -12.93 13.99 8.10
CA HIS A 187 -13.99 12.99 8.20
C HIS A 187 -14.97 13.34 9.35
N GLY A 188 -14.46 13.83 10.48
CA GLY A 188 -15.26 14.26 11.63
C GLY A 188 -16.24 15.40 11.30
N LYS A 189 -15.83 16.33 10.43
CA LYS A 189 -16.64 17.48 9.98
C LYS A 189 -17.68 17.14 8.92
N LEU A 190 -17.52 16.03 8.20
CA LEU A 190 -18.51 15.62 7.19
C LEU A 190 -19.87 15.37 7.83
N PRO A 191 -20.97 15.75 7.16
CA PRO A 191 -22.32 15.39 7.59
C PRO A 191 -22.54 13.87 7.51
N ALA A 192 -23.54 13.35 8.20
CA ALA A 192 -23.74 11.91 8.39
C ALA A 192 -23.83 11.14 7.04
N GLU A 193 -24.53 11.71 6.07
CA GLU A 193 -24.71 11.15 4.73
C GLU A 193 -23.41 11.09 3.90
N LYS A 194 -22.39 11.89 4.26
CA LYS A 194 -21.07 11.91 3.62
C LYS A 194 -19.99 11.11 4.36
N LYS A 195 -20.29 10.50 5.52
CA LYS A 195 -19.30 9.72 6.27
C LYS A 195 -18.71 8.54 5.49
N HIS A 196 -19.43 8.06 4.48
CA HIS A 196 -18.98 7.01 3.57
C HIS A 196 -17.81 7.45 2.67
N LEU A 197 -17.53 8.76 2.52
CA LEU A 197 -16.44 9.28 1.70
C LEU A 197 -15.04 8.84 2.20
N LEU A 198 -14.86 8.54 3.48
CA LEU A 198 -13.64 7.89 3.93
C LEU A 198 -13.82 6.37 3.92
N ILE A 199 -13.26 5.69 2.92
CA ILE A 199 -13.17 4.23 2.88
C ILE A 199 -12.16 3.78 3.93
N GLY A 200 -10.97 4.37 3.92
CA GLY A 200 -9.93 4.06 4.90
C GLY A 200 -8.60 4.74 4.64
N ILE A 201 -7.67 4.47 5.55
CA ILE A 201 -6.25 4.84 5.46
C ILE A 201 -5.46 3.55 5.24
N LYS A 202 -4.62 3.52 4.20
CA LYS A 202 -3.71 2.40 3.91
C LYS A 202 -2.31 2.77 4.35
N LEU A 203 -1.65 1.93 5.14
CA LEU A 203 -0.28 2.08 5.62
C LEU A 203 0.63 1.02 5.03
N GLY A 204 1.87 1.41 4.74
CA GLY A 204 2.84 0.58 4.02
C GLY A 204 2.63 0.65 2.51
N HIS A 205 3.61 0.14 1.79
CA HIS A 205 3.56 0.08 0.32
C HIS A 205 4.36 -1.13 -0.17
N GLU A 206 3.67 -2.28 -0.35
CA GLU A 206 4.33 -3.54 -0.68
C GLU A 206 5.47 -3.89 0.30
N THR A 207 5.19 -3.71 1.59
CA THR A 207 6.21 -3.84 2.64
C THR A 207 6.95 -5.15 2.53
N SER A 208 8.21 -5.06 2.16
CA SER A 208 9.08 -6.21 1.89
C SER A 208 10.55 -5.85 2.02
N ILE A 209 11.40 -6.85 2.24
CA ILE A 209 12.86 -6.72 2.27
C ILE A 209 13.49 -7.73 1.33
N GLY A 210 14.44 -7.29 0.53
CA GLY A 210 15.30 -8.14 -0.28
C GLY A 210 14.73 -8.64 -1.60
N GLY A 211 13.42 -8.50 -1.84
CA GLY A 211 12.78 -9.03 -3.04
C GLY A 211 13.33 -8.42 -4.33
N SER A 212 13.14 -7.12 -4.52
CA SER A 212 13.52 -6.39 -5.72
C SER A 212 14.65 -5.36 -5.50
N ALA A 213 15.48 -5.53 -4.48
CA ALA A 213 16.55 -4.61 -4.17
C ALA A 213 17.91 -5.12 -4.62
N TYR A 214 18.71 -4.22 -5.16
CA TYR A 214 20.09 -4.46 -5.57
C TYR A 214 21.04 -3.53 -4.84
N HIS A 215 22.28 -3.95 -4.76
CA HIS A 215 23.33 -3.24 -4.08
C HIS A 215 24.64 -3.32 -4.87
N TYR A 216 25.45 -2.27 -4.79
CA TYR A 216 26.82 -2.24 -5.28
C TYR A 216 27.76 -2.05 -4.09
N GLU A 217 28.51 -3.10 -3.77
CA GLU A 217 29.48 -3.10 -2.68
C GLU A 217 30.55 -2.01 -2.89
N GLY A 218 30.92 -1.35 -1.79
CA GLY A 218 31.94 -0.27 -1.84
C GLY A 218 31.50 1.00 -2.56
N GLY A 219 30.36 1.00 -3.21
CA GLY A 219 29.90 2.05 -4.11
C GLY A 219 30.61 1.99 -5.45
N ASN A 220 30.07 2.68 -6.44
CA ASN A 220 30.64 2.78 -7.77
C ASN A 220 30.14 4.07 -8.46
N GLU A 221 30.49 4.24 -9.75
CA GLU A 221 30.08 5.41 -10.53
C GLU A 221 28.56 5.64 -10.60
N LEU A 222 27.75 4.60 -10.41
CA LEU A 222 26.28 4.69 -10.41
C LEU A 222 25.74 5.52 -9.25
N LEU A 223 26.48 5.71 -8.18
CA LEU A 223 26.10 6.63 -7.08
C LEU A 223 25.87 8.05 -7.56
N ALA A 224 26.63 8.50 -8.55
CA ALA A 224 26.54 9.85 -9.11
C ALA A 224 25.48 9.96 -10.23
N LYS A 225 24.97 8.84 -10.74
CA LYS A 225 23.95 8.84 -11.81
C LYS A 225 22.56 9.08 -11.24
N PRO A 226 21.66 9.75 -11.98
CA PRO A 226 20.24 9.82 -11.61
C PRO A 226 19.62 8.43 -11.59
N ALA A 227 18.45 8.29 -10.94
CA ALA A 227 17.70 7.05 -10.98
C ALA A 227 17.26 6.76 -12.41
N VAL A 228 17.80 5.69 -13.00
CA VAL A 228 17.56 5.25 -14.37
C VAL A 228 17.45 3.74 -14.40
N ASP A 229 16.85 3.23 -15.47
CA ASP A 229 16.83 1.79 -15.76
C ASP A 229 18.24 1.27 -16.02
N ASP A 230 18.52 0.05 -15.61
CA ASP A 230 19.73 -0.67 -15.95
C ASP A 230 19.40 -1.85 -16.90
N PRO A 231 19.52 -1.66 -18.21
CA PRO A 231 19.18 -2.70 -19.18
C PRO A 231 20.14 -3.89 -19.16
N VAL A 232 21.31 -3.75 -18.52
CA VAL A 232 22.36 -4.80 -18.46
C VAL A 232 22.12 -5.74 -17.27
N ARG A 233 21.17 -5.42 -16.37
CA ARG A 233 20.92 -6.17 -15.15
C ARG A 233 19.56 -6.82 -15.20
N PRO A 234 19.50 -8.11 -15.56
CA PRO A 234 18.23 -8.84 -15.57
C PRO A 234 17.73 -9.04 -14.12
N PHE A 235 16.41 -9.18 -14.01
CA PHE A 235 15.76 -9.58 -12.78
C PHE A 235 16.00 -11.06 -12.51
N ASP A 236 16.92 -11.37 -11.67
CA ASP A 236 17.06 -12.71 -11.15
C ASP A 236 16.98 -12.73 -9.62
N ALA A 237 16.49 -13.83 -9.06
CA ALA A 237 16.20 -13.92 -7.63
C ALA A 237 17.44 -14.20 -6.79
N GLU A 238 18.59 -14.47 -7.41
CA GLU A 238 19.77 -14.93 -6.73
C GLU A 238 20.74 -13.78 -6.40
N ASN A 239 21.53 -13.99 -5.36
CA ASN A 239 22.63 -13.10 -5.03
C ASN A 239 23.73 -13.22 -6.10
N VAL A 240 24.01 -12.13 -6.79
CA VAL A 240 25.07 -12.07 -7.81
C VAL A 240 25.90 -10.80 -7.55
N LEU A 241 26.87 -10.90 -6.67
CA LEU A 241 27.70 -9.77 -6.23
C LEU A 241 28.40 -9.06 -7.40
N SER A 242 28.89 -9.81 -8.40
CA SER A 242 29.50 -9.26 -9.60
C SER A 242 28.55 -8.38 -10.44
N ARG A 243 27.24 -8.56 -10.28
CA ARG A 243 26.19 -7.72 -10.86
C ARG A 243 25.66 -6.65 -9.91
N GLY A 244 26.24 -6.52 -8.70
CA GLY A 244 25.78 -5.59 -7.68
C GLY A 244 24.53 -6.03 -6.95
N ARG A 245 24.13 -7.30 -7.07
CA ARG A 245 22.97 -7.86 -6.38
C ARG A 245 23.40 -8.63 -5.14
N ALA A 246 22.84 -8.29 -4.00
CA ALA A 246 23.12 -8.97 -2.76
C ALA A 246 21.85 -9.10 -1.91
N GLN A 247 21.78 -10.14 -1.10
CA GLN A 247 20.79 -10.26 -0.05
C GLN A 247 20.94 -9.08 0.92
N ILE A 248 19.86 -8.43 1.23
CA ILE A 248 19.74 -7.42 2.29
C ILE A 248 18.72 -7.91 3.34
N GLY A 249 18.56 -7.15 4.43
CA GLY A 249 17.71 -7.52 5.56
C GLY A 249 18.50 -7.72 6.84
N PHE A 250 19.83 -7.77 6.76
CA PHE A 250 20.69 -8.01 7.90
C PHE A 250 20.58 -6.91 8.97
N ALA A 251 20.42 -5.65 8.55
CA ALA A 251 20.25 -4.54 9.48
C ALA A 251 18.92 -4.68 10.24
N ALA A 252 17.82 -4.88 9.55
CA ALA A 252 16.51 -4.96 10.17
C ALA A 252 16.36 -6.19 11.06
N VAL A 253 16.84 -7.35 10.62
CA VAL A 253 16.81 -8.60 11.40
C VAL A 253 17.66 -8.49 12.66
N LYS A 254 18.86 -7.89 12.58
CA LYS A 254 19.72 -7.66 13.75
C LYS A 254 19.13 -6.63 14.70
N THR A 255 18.65 -5.51 14.17
CA THR A 255 18.08 -4.43 14.99
C THR A 255 16.81 -4.87 15.71
N SER A 256 15.98 -5.74 15.10
CA SER A 256 14.81 -6.33 15.75
C SER A 256 15.14 -7.39 16.82
N GLY A 257 16.41 -7.84 16.92
CA GLY A 257 16.82 -8.88 17.84
C GLY A 257 16.45 -10.31 17.42
N ILE A 258 15.95 -10.52 16.22
CA ILE A 258 15.57 -11.85 15.71
C ILE A 258 16.82 -12.73 15.56
N ARG A 259 17.88 -12.18 14.93
CA ARG A 259 19.12 -12.91 14.64
C ARG A 259 20.30 -11.93 14.49
N SER A 260 21.52 -12.40 14.78
CA SER A 260 22.74 -11.60 14.61
C SER A 260 23.87 -12.35 13.89
N SER A 261 23.62 -13.57 13.42
CA SER A 261 24.59 -14.40 12.71
C SER A 261 23.89 -15.47 11.86
N GLY A 262 24.66 -16.13 10.99
CA GLY A 262 24.14 -17.15 10.09
C GLY A 262 23.41 -16.57 8.87
N SER A 263 22.67 -17.41 8.15
CA SER A 263 21.89 -17.00 6.99
C SER A 263 20.53 -16.43 7.41
N ILE A 264 20.08 -15.39 6.74
CA ILE A 264 18.71 -14.91 6.86
C ILE A 264 17.76 -15.93 6.20
N ILE A 265 16.65 -16.19 6.84
CA ILE A 265 15.59 -17.07 6.33
C ILE A 265 14.29 -16.28 6.13
N GLU A 266 13.37 -16.84 5.37
CA GLU A 266 12.11 -16.19 5.00
C GLU A 266 11.30 -15.71 6.22
N THR A 267 11.27 -16.49 7.30
CA THR A 267 10.56 -16.09 8.52
C THR A 267 11.16 -14.85 9.18
N ASP A 268 12.49 -14.68 9.13
CA ASP A 268 13.14 -13.50 9.70
C ASP A 268 12.63 -12.20 8.98
N LEU A 269 12.57 -12.24 7.65
CA LEU A 269 12.11 -11.12 6.84
C LEU A 269 10.61 -10.86 7.01
N ARG A 270 9.80 -11.94 7.06
CA ARG A 270 8.39 -11.86 7.35
C ARG A 270 8.13 -11.18 8.69
N ASP A 271 8.85 -11.60 9.74
CA ASP A 271 8.66 -11.09 11.11
C ASP A 271 9.04 -9.61 11.22
N VAL A 272 10.11 -9.18 10.54
CA VAL A 272 10.46 -7.75 10.44
C VAL A 272 9.35 -6.96 9.78
N CYS A 273 8.88 -7.38 8.62
CA CYS A 273 7.84 -6.68 7.87
C CYS A 273 6.52 -6.62 8.67
N GLN A 274 6.15 -7.73 9.33
CA GLN A 274 4.95 -7.78 10.18
C GLN A 274 5.07 -6.85 11.38
N HIS A 275 6.22 -6.84 12.07
CA HIS A 275 6.45 -5.96 13.21
C HIS A 275 6.39 -4.48 12.80
N TYR A 276 6.98 -4.13 11.67
CA TYR A 276 6.96 -2.78 11.12
C TYR A 276 5.53 -2.34 10.82
N LEU A 277 4.78 -3.09 10.02
CA LEU A 277 3.38 -2.77 9.69
C LEU A 277 2.50 -2.70 10.94
N ALA A 278 2.63 -3.66 11.85
CA ALA A 278 1.88 -3.64 13.11
C ALA A 278 2.21 -2.41 13.97
N THR A 279 3.46 -1.94 13.94
CA THR A 279 3.89 -0.74 14.66
C THR A 279 3.24 0.52 14.07
N LEU A 280 3.23 0.68 12.75
CA LEU A 280 2.56 1.80 12.08
C LEU A 280 1.04 1.76 12.31
N CYS A 281 0.42 0.58 12.16
CA CYS A 281 -1.02 0.41 12.36
C CYS A 281 -1.42 0.69 13.82
N ARG A 282 -0.62 0.28 14.79
CA ARG A 282 -0.85 0.60 16.21
C ARG A 282 -0.78 2.11 16.45
N GLU A 283 0.18 2.82 15.87
CA GLU A 283 0.27 4.28 15.96
C GLU A 283 -1.00 4.95 15.40
N ALA A 284 -1.44 4.57 14.21
CA ALA A 284 -2.66 5.10 13.60
C ALA A 284 -3.92 4.79 14.42
N ALA A 285 -4.01 3.58 14.99
CA ALA A 285 -5.12 3.21 15.88
C ALA A 285 -5.12 4.06 17.16
N GLN A 286 -3.95 4.32 17.75
CA GLN A 286 -3.81 5.22 18.91
C GLN A 286 -4.19 6.66 18.59
N LEU A 287 -4.02 7.09 17.34
CA LEU A 287 -4.50 8.39 16.86
C LEU A 287 -6.01 8.43 16.62
N GLY A 288 -6.71 7.31 16.74
CA GLY A 288 -8.18 7.22 16.67
C GLY A 288 -8.72 6.63 15.35
N VAL A 289 -7.89 6.05 14.49
CA VAL A 289 -8.38 5.35 13.28
C VAL A 289 -9.00 4.02 13.70
N PRO A 290 -10.30 3.77 13.43
CA PRO A 290 -10.92 2.50 13.75
C PRO A 290 -10.40 1.39 12.82
N ARG A 291 -10.34 0.15 13.33
CA ARG A 291 -9.75 -1.00 12.63
C ARG A 291 -10.32 -1.23 11.24
N GLU A 292 -11.62 -1.08 11.08
CA GLU A 292 -12.33 -1.27 9.80
C GLU A 292 -12.02 -0.18 8.76
N LYS A 293 -11.37 0.91 9.18
CA LYS A 293 -10.90 1.98 8.29
C LYS A 293 -9.38 2.03 8.16
N LEU A 294 -8.68 1.04 8.69
CA LEU A 294 -7.21 0.96 8.63
C LEU A 294 -6.79 -0.29 7.89
N PHE A 295 -5.94 -0.12 6.87
CA PHE A 295 -5.46 -1.21 6.03
C PHE A 295 -3.94 -1.27 6.06
N ALA A 296 -3.39 -2.47 6.28
CA ALA A 296 -1.96 -2.74 6.24
C ALA A 296 -1.58 -3.34 4.89
N HIS A 297 -0.65 -2.72 4.15
CA HIS A 297 -0.29 -3.14 2.80
C HIS A 297 0.94 -4.04 2.78
N GLY A 298 0.72 -5.32 2.57
CA GLY A 298 1.75 -6.31 2.31
C GLY A 298 1.73 -6.81 0.87
N VAL A 299 2.69 -7.66 0.55
CA VAL A 299 2.84 -8.28 -0.76
C VAL A 299 3.47 -9.65 -0.62
N GLY A 300 3.29 -10.52 -1.61
CA GLY A 300 4.08 -11.72 -1.81
C GLY A 300 4.49 -11.81 -3.27
N TRP A 301 5.68 -12.31 -3.51
CA TRP A 301 6.26 -12.44 -4.85
C TRP A 301 6.16 -13.86 -5.40
N LYS A 302 5.98 -14.83 -4.49
CA LYS A 302 5.85 -16.26 -4.81
C LYS A 302 4.58 -16.81 -4.17
N ASP A 303 3.95 -17.77 -4.85
CA ASP A 303 2.77 -18.45 -4.28
C ASP A 303 3.10 -19.08 -2.92
N GLY A 304 2.24 -18.85 -1.94
CA GLY A 304 2.38 -19.38 -0.59
C GLY A 304 3.48 -18.76 0.27
N GLU A 305 4.22 -17.78 -0.24
CA GLU A 305 5.30 -17.10 0.48
C GLU A 305 4.84 -16.60 1.87
N LEU A 306 5.71 -16.72 2.88
CA LEU A 306 5.38 -16.28 4.24
C LEU A 306 5.23 -14.75 4.34
N LEU A 307 5.80 -13.99 3.43
CA LEU A 307 5.67 -12.54 3.40
C LEU A 307 4.21 -12.06 3.32
N TYR A 308 3.30 -12.86 2.73
CA TYR A 308 1.86 -12.60 2.78
C TYR A 308 1.29 -12.47 4.19
N ASP A 309 2.00 -12.96 5.21
CA ASP A 309 1.59 -12.86 6.61
C ASP A 309 1.83 -11.45 7.19
N ALA A 310 2.71 -10.66 6.58
CA ALA A 310 3.16 -9.38 7.11
C ALA A 310 2.02 -8.36 7.41
N PRO A 311 0.98 -8.18 6.59
CA PRO A 311 -0.07 -7.22 6.86
C PRO A 311 -1.07 -7.68 7.94
N VAL A 312 -1.02 -8.94 8.39
CA VAL A 312 -1.97 -9.47 9.38
C VAL A 312 -1.58 -9.02 10.77
N ASN A 313 -2.38 -8.14 11.36
CA ASN A 313 -2.16 -7.61 12.71
C ASN A 313 -3.51 -7.22 13.38
N PRO A 314 -3.56 -7.05 14.71
CA PRO A 314 -4.81 -6.79 15.44
C PRO A 314 -5.34 -5.36 15.24
N HIS A 315 -4.57 -4.44 14.67
CA HIS A 315 -4.92 -3.02 14.60
C HIS A 315 -5.54 -2.62 13.25
N ALA A 316 -5.34 -3.43 12.21
CA ALA A 316 -5.76 -3.10 10.85
C ALA A 316 -6.40 -4.31 10.13
N CYS A 317 -7.05 -4.04 9.02
CA CYS A 317 -7.46 -5.01 8.03
C CYS A 317 -6.28 -5.32 7.10
N PRO A 318 -6.02 -6.58 6.73
CA PRO A 318 -4.95 -6.90 5.80
C PRO A 318 -5.30 -6.45 4.39
N ALA A 319 -4.29 -6.01 3.65
CA ALA A 319 -4.40 -5.65 2.25
C ALA A 319 -3.15 -6.09 1.49
N TRP A 320 -3.31 -6.48 0.23
CA TRP A 320 -2.22 -7.01 -0.59
C TRP A 320 -2.21 -6.44 -1.99
N SER A 321 -1.02 -6.45 -2.61
CA SER A 321 -0.87 -6.32 -4.06
C SER A 321 -1.16 -7.64 -4.75
N PHE A 322 -1.86 -7.57 -5.87
CA PHE A 322 -2.18 -8.72 -6.72
C PHE A 322 -1.76 -8.47 -8.16
N TYR A 323 -0.83 -9.29 -8.63
CA TYR A 323 -0.29 -9.26 -9.99
C TYR A 323 -0.48 -10.62 -10.66
N LYS A 324 0.27 -11.64 -10.24
CA LYS A 324 0.23 -12.97 -10.85
C LYS A 324 -1.13 -13.66 -10.73
N HIS A 325 -1.75 -13.58 -9.57
CA HIS A 325 -3.05 -14.22 -9.29
C HIS A 325 -4.23 -13.24 -9.32
N ALA A 326 -4.06 -12.06 -9.92
CA ALA A 326 -5.14 -11.07 -10.00
C ALA A 326 -6.40 -11.61 -10.70
N ALA A 327 -6.25 -12.53 -11.66
CA ALA A 327 -7.38 -13.17 -12.34
C ALA A 327 -8.24 -14.04 -11.43
N ASP A 328 -7.65 -14.64 -10.40
CA ASP A 328 -8.38 -15.43 -9.38
C ASP A 328 -7.53 -15.52 -8.10
N LEU A 329 -7.84 -14.68 -7.12
CA LEU A 329 -7.12 -14.59 -5.86
C LEU A 329 -7.18 -15.86 -5.00
N ARG A 330 -8.12 -16.77 -5.30
CA ARG A 330 -8.23 -18.06 -4.61
C ARG A 330 -7.07 -19.00 -4.96
N GLN A 331 -6.33 -18.71 -6.03
CA GLN A 331 -5.14 -19.45 -6.42
C GLN A 331 -3.89 -19.04 -5.62
N ASP A 332 -3.95 -17.93 -4.89
CA ASP A 332 -2.85 -17.51 -4.01
C ASP A 332 -2.99 -18.17 -2.64
N THR A 333 -2.14 -19.16 -2.37
CA THR A 333 -2.22 -19.95 -1.15
C THR A 333 -1.80 -19.16 0.09
N GLY A 334 -0.91 -18.16 -0.06
CA GLY A 334 -0.48 -17.27 1.01
C GLY A 334 -1.64 -16.36 1.47
N VAL A 335 -2.34 -15.75 0.52
CA VAL A 335 -3.51 -14.91 0.80
C VAL A 335 -4.63 -15.74 1.41
N GLN A 336 -4.97 -16.90 0.83
CA GLN A 336 -6.04 -17.76 1.35
C GLN A 336 -5.75 -18.22 2.78
N ARG A 337 -4.50 -18.62 3.07
CA ARG A 337 -4.07 -18.93 4.44
C ARG A 337 -4.37 -17.79 5.41
N ASN A 338 -4.08 -16.56 5.00
CA ASN A 338 -4.26 -15.39 5.85
C ASN A 338 -5.73 -14.97 5.99
N LEU A 339 -6.52 -15.07 4.93
CA LEU A 339 -7.97 -14.83 5.00
C LEU A 339 -8.69 -15.82 5.89
N ALA A 340 -8.24 -17.09 5.92
CA ALA A 340 -8.84 -18.13 6.75
C ALA A 340 -8.56 -17.94 8.25
N ARG A 341 -7.41 -17.35 8.61
CA ARG A 341 -7.00 -17.16 10.02
C ARG A 341 -7.19 -15.74 10.55
N SER A 342 -7.44 -14.77 9.68
CA SER A 342 -7.62 -13.37 10.09
C SER A 342 -9.02 -13.15 10.68
N ASP A 343 -9.07 -12.50 11.84
CA ASP A 343 -10.28 -12.02 12.51
C ASP A 343 -10.70 -10.61 12.03
N ALA A 344 -9.98 -10.06 11.05
CA ALA A 344 -10.30 -8.73 10.52
C ALA A 344 -11.67 -8.75 9.82
N PRO A 345 -12.49 -7.70 10.04
CA PRO A 345 -13.83 -7.62 9.45
C PRO A 345 -13.80 -7.50 7.92
N GLN A 346 -12.69 -7.02 7.37
CA GLN A 346 -12.52 -6.73 5.96
C GLN A 346 -11.09 -7.04 5.51
N TRP A 347 -10.90 -7.03 4.20
CA TRP A 347 -9.59 -7.04 3.53
C TRP A 347 -9.66 -6.21 2.26
N ALA A 348 -8.51 -5.97 1.60
CA ALA A 348 -8.48 -5.22 0.36
C ALA A 348 -7.44 -5.76 -0.64
N ALA A 349 -7.73 -5.62 -1.93
CA ALA A 349 -6.77 -5.70 -3.01
C ALA A 349 -6.26 -4.27 -3.28
N CYS A 350 -5.23 -3.84 -2.53
CA CYS A 350 -4.82 -2.44 -2.50
C CYS A 350 -3.90 -2.01 -3.64
N GLU A 351 -3.37 -2.96 -4.39
CA GLU A 351 -2.81 -2.81 -5.72
C GLU A 351 -3.24 -3.98 -6.58
N TYR A 352 -3.91 -3.67 -7.68
CA TYR A 352 -4.52 -4.69 -8.51
C TYR A 352 -4.19 -4.42 -9.98
N TRP A 353 -3.47 -5.35 -10.58
CA TRP A 353 -3.11 -5.30 -11.97
C TRP A 353 -3.23 -6.69 -12.61
N LEU A 354 -4.22 -6.83 -13.47
CA LEU A 354 -4.34 -8.00 -14.33
C LEU A 354 -3.51 -7.76 -15.59
N SER A 355 -2.51 -8.61 -15.83
CA SER A 355 -1.64 -8.55 -17.01
C SER A 355 -2.40 -8.94 -18.28
N SER A 356 -3.47 -8.22 -18.58
CA SER A 356 -4.33 -8.42 -19.74
C SER A 356 -5.01 -7.12 -20.11
N GLY A 357 -5.14 -6.83 -21.40
CA GLY A 357 -5.99 -5.76 -21.94
C GLY A 357 -7.40 -6.23 -22.32
N ASP A 358 -7.76 -7.48 -22.03
CA ASP A 358 -9.04 -8.07 -22.42
C ASP A 358 -10.16 -7.68 -21.45
N ALA A 359 -11.26 -7.12 -21.97
CA ALA A 359 -12.38 -6.63 -21.19
C ALA A 359 -13.09 -7.74 -20.38
N MET A 360 -13.26 -8.92 -20.97
CA MET A 360 -13.93 -10.04 -20.30
C MET A 360 -13.06 -10.58 -19.16
N ALA A 361 -11.74 -10.63 -19.35
CA ALA A 361 -10.82 -11.03 -18.29
C ALA A 361 -10.88 -10.08 -17.10
N TRP A 362 -10.91 -8.77 -17.32
CA TRP A 362 -11.06 -7.77 -16.25
C TRP A 362 -12.41 -7.88 -15.52
N ARG A 363 -13.51 -7.97 -16.27
CA ARG A 363 -14.85 -8.18 -15.70
C ARG A 363 -14.88 -9.40 -14.80
N ASP A 364 -14.38 -10.53 -15.28
CA ASP A 364 -14.44 -11.80 -14.57
C ASP A 364 -13.52 -11.84 -13.36
N ALA A 365 -12.33 -11.22 -13.45
CA ALA A 365 -11.40 -11.06 -12.35
C ALA A 365 -12.00 -10.20 -11.21
N LEU A 366 -12.60 -9.05 -11.53
CA LEU A 366 -13.30 -8.20 -10.57
C LEU A 366 -14.49 -8.93 -9.93
N ARG A 367 -15.27 -9.67 -10.73
CA ARG A 367 -16.39 -10.47 -10.22
C ARG A 367 -15.92 -11.51 -9.20
N LYS A 368 -14.83 -12.23 -9.48
CA LYS A 368 -14.26 -13.21 -8.56
C LYS A 368 -13.76 -12.57 -7.27
N THR A 369 -13.03 -11.47 -7.38
CA THR A 369 -12.46 -10.77 -6.23
C THR A 369 -13.54 -10.18 -5.32
N LEU A 370 -14.49 -9.45 -5.90
CA LEU A 370 -15.58 -8.79 -5.17
C LEU A 370 -16.76 -9.73 -4.86
N SER A 371 -16.63 -11.04 -5.14
CA SER A 371 -17.58 -12.04 -4.65
C SER A 371 -17.40 -12.33 -3.15
N ASP A 372 -16.22 -12.09 -2.57
CA ASP A 372 -16.06 -12.10 -1.11
C ASP A 372 -16.62 -10.78 -0.54
N PRO A 373 -17.70 -10.82 0.26
CA PRO A 373 -18.30 -9.61 0.83
C PRO A 373 -17.37 -8.88 1.81
N ARG A 374 -16.32 -9.54 2.31
CA ARG A 374 -15.29 -8.91 3.15
C ARG A 374 -14.26 -8.12 2.34
N CYS A 375 -14.18 -8.31 1.01
CA CYS A 375 -13.32 -7.49 0.16
C CYS A 375 -13.89 -6.07 0.11
N ARG A 376 -13.27 -5.15 0.82
CA ARG A 376 -13.78 -3.77 0.92
C ARG A 376 -13.58 -3.00 -0.36
N TYR A 377 -12.39 -3.15 -0.97
CA TYR A 377 -12.09 -2.48 -2.24
C TYR A 377 -11.04 -3.23 -3.06
N VAL A 378 -11.11 -2.96 -4.36
CA VAL A 378 -10.06 -3.29 -5.33
C VAL A 378 -9.49 -1.97 -5.85
N CYS A 379 -8.19 -1.74 -5.69
CA CYS A 379 -7.52 -0.53 -6.16
C CYS A 379 -6.79 -0.80 -7.48
N ILE A 380 -7.25 -0.19 -8.56
CA ILE A 380 -6.59 -0.24 -9.87
C ILE A 380 -5.33 0.61 -9.80
N PHE A 381 -4.20 -0.07 -9.81
CA PHE A 381 -2.91 0.58 -9.56
C PHE A 381 -2.38 1.22 -10.83
N ASN A 382 -1.96 2.48 -10.67
CA ASN A 382 -1.52 3.41 -11.71
C ASN A 382 -2.53 3.56 -12.85
N TRP A 383 -3.69 4.13 -12.50
CA TRP A 383 -4.75 4.34 -13.47
C TRP A 383 -4.28 5.08 -14.74
N GLU A 384 -3.37 6.04 -14.63
CA GLU A 384 -2.78 6.74 -15.78
C GLU A 384 -2.16 5.78 -16.81
N SER A 385 -1.54 4.69 -16.36
CA SER A 385 -1.00 3.65 -17.24
C SER A 385 -2.08 2.72 -17.75
N MET A 386 -3.04 2.36 -16.90
CA MET A 386 -4.11 1.42 -17.24
C MET A 386 -5.13 2.01 -18.20
N ALA A 387 -5.42 3.30 -18.09
CA ALA A 387 -6.35 4.03 -18.95
C ALA A 387 -5.93 4.02 -20.44
N ALA A 388 -4.68 3.74 -20.74
CA ALA A 388 -4.19 3.59 -22.11
C ALA A 388 -4.72 2.33 -22.81
N PHE A 389 -5.32 1.39 -22.09
CA PHE A 389 -5.86 0.13 -22.63
C PHE A 389 -7.40 0.14 -22.58
N PRO A 390 -8.09 0.40 -23.71
CA PRO A 390 -9.55 0.57 -23.75
C PRO A 390 -10.32 -0.63 -23.16
N GLY A 391 -9.85 -1.85 -23.38
CA GLY A 391 -10.51 -3.05 -22.85
C GLY A 391 -10.52 -3.12 -21.32
N ILE A 392 -9.59 -2.46 -20.63
CA ILE A 392 -9.59 -2.38 -19.15
C ILE A 392 -10.80 -1.55 -18.68
N ALA A 393 -10.97 -0.37 -19.25
CA ALA A 393 -12.09 0.50 -18.93
C ALA A 393 -13.43 -0.18 -19.27
N GLU A 394 -13.54 -0.81 -20.44
CA GLU A 394 -14.72 -1.57 -20.87
C GLU A 394 -15.06 -2.71 -19.89
N GLY A 395 -14.06 -3.48 -19.46
CA GLY A 395 -14.24 -4.57 -18.51
C GLY A 395 -14.73 -4.10 -17.15
N ILE A 396 -14.19 -2.98 -16.65
CA ILE A 396 -14.63 -2.34 -15.41
C ILE A 396 -16.08 -1.84 -15.55
N HIS A 397 -16.42 -1.16 -16.65
CA HIS A 397 -17.78 -0.71 -16.94
C HIS A 397 -18.77 -1.86 -16.93
N THR A 398 -18.49 -2.89 -17.73
CA THR A 398 -19.37 -4.08 -17.83
C THR A 398 -19.56 -4.74 -16.47
N PHE A 399 -18.52 -4.73 -15.62
CA PHE A 399 -18.65 -5.26 -14.25
C PHE A 399 -19.57 -4.38 -13.38
N ILE A 400 -19.36 -3.07 -13.37
CA ILE A 400 -20.15 -2.12 -12.55
C ILE A 400 -21.63 -2.15 -12.98
N GLU A 401 -21.91 -2.25 -14.27
CA GLU A 401 -23.28 -2.31 -14.80
C GLU A 401 -23.96 -3.65 -14.53
N SER A 402 -23.21 -4.74 -14.47
CA SER A 402 -23.75 -6.09 -14.26
C SER A 402 -24.04 -6.42 -12.80
N LYS A 403 -23.62 -5.59 -11.85
CA LYS A 403 -23.92 -5.77 -10.42
C LYS A 403 -25.02 -4.81 -9.98
N PRO A 404 -26.15 -5.33 -9.46
CA PRO A 404 -27.22 -4.54 -8.88
C PRO A 404 -26.78 -3.79 -7.61
#